data_95056bd65cb5deec92824f836b1945a2
#
_entry.id   95056bd65cb5deec92824f836b1945a2
#
_cell.length_a   1.000
_cell.length_b   1.000
_cell.length_c   1.000
_cell.angle_alpha   90.00
_cell.angle_beta   90.00
_cell.angle_gamma   90.00
#
_symmetry.space_group_name_H-M   'P 1'
#
loop_
_entity.id
_entity.type
_entity.pdbx_description
1 polymer ?
#
loop_
_entity_poly.entity_id
_entity_poly.type
_entity_poly.pdbx_seq_one_letter_code
_entity_poly.pdbx_strand_id
1 'polypeptide(L)'
;MNYKMMGRLNALILSLTAIGMLPPLFISLYYGEYASVKGFGISIGLVLLVAGVFALLSRNAKKDFFAREGIICVGTSWIIMSALSCLPLVISGAVPDYFDALFEMVSGFTTTGASVIRDLSVIPKGIIYWRSFSHWFGGMGVLVFLLAIVPVGGKNEGFTMHLLRAESPGPDVGKIVPKMKQTAFLLYAIYFVLSVLCLVFLLMGRMPLFDALCITFGTAGTGGFGVLNDSMASYSPYVQWVVAIFMLLFGINFSCYYLLLLRKFKSVFKDEELRLYLAIVTISTTLITINLIKSADFSGMPISDAIRHSTFHVISVITTTGFSVSDYNLWPTFSKALILVLMCIGASAGSTGGGFKCARVLLLFKSARRNLSQVLRPQKVQVIRVNEKIVGEKILSNTASYLVIYVFIIVISTVLISIDGFSVETNISAVLACFNNIGPGLDAVGPASNFADYSVLSKIVLTINMLAGRLEIFPILLLFKAEAWKR
;
A
#
# COMPACT_ATOMS: atom_id res chain seq x y z
N MET A 1 -5.27 -24.13 17.89
CA MET A 1 -5.18 -23.37 16.64
C MET A 1 -5.85 -24.15 15.51
N ASN A 2 -6.69 -23.51 14.70
CA ASN A 2 -7.45 -24.16 13.63
C ASN A 2 -6.72 -24.09 12.29
N TYR A 3 -5.64 -24.89 12.16
CA TYR A 3 -4.84 -24.94 10.92
C TYR A 3 -5.67 -25.33 9.68
N LYS A 4 -6.71 -26.16 9.84
CA LYS A 4 -7.60 -26.56 8.74
C LYS A 4 -8.38 -25.37 8.19
N MET A 5 -8.87 -24.46 9.07
CA MET A 5 -9.59 -23.26 8.61
C MET A 5 -8.65 -22.28 7.93
N MET A 6 -7.42 -22.13 8.44
CA MET A 6 -6.38 -21.32 7.77
C MET A 6 -6.04 -21.89 6.39
N GLY A 7 -5.86 -23.21 6.26
CA GLY A 7 -5.63 -23.86 4.98
C GLY A 7 -6.78 -23.63 3.98
N ARG A 8 -8.04 -23.69 4.45
CA ARG A 8 -9.21 -23.40 3.60
C ARG A 8 -9.22 -21.96 3.08
N LEU A 9 -8.84 -20.97 3.92
CA LEU A 9 -8.75 -19.59 3.50
C LEU A 9 -7.62 -19.38 2.51
N ASN A 10 -6.45 -19.98 2.75
CA ASN A 10 -5.34 -19.96 1.80
C ASN A 10 -5.72 -20.57 0.45
N ALA A 11 -6.45 -21.70 0.45
CA ALA A 11 -6.96 -22.32 -0.79
C ALA A 11 -7.84 -21.36 -1.59
N LEU A 12 -8.74 -20.64 -0.92
CA LEU A 12 -9.63 -19.66 -1.56
C LEU A 12 -8.84 -18.46 -2.12
N ILE A 13 -7.86 -17.93 -1.37
CA ILE A 13 -7.01 -16.82 -1.80
C ILE A 13 -6.19 -17.22 -3.03
N LEU A 14 -5.57 -18.39 -3.00
CA LEU A 14 -4.78 -18.90 -4.13
C LEU A 14 -5.65 -19.15 -5.36
N SER A 15 -6.87 -19.68 -5.19
CA SER A 15 -7.82 -19.83 -6.30
C SER A 15 -8.18 -18.47 -6.92
N LEU A 16 -8.38 -17.44 -6.08
CA LEU A 16 -8.64 -16.09 -6.54
C LEU A 16 -7.42 -15.48 -7.26
N THR A 17 -6.22 -15.74 -6.76
CA THR A 17 -4.97 -15.35 -7.42
C THR A 17 -4.81 -16.00 -8.80
N ALA A 18 -5.12 -17.29 -8.92
CA ALA A 18 -5.11 -18.00 -10.20
C ALA A 18 -6.10 -17.38 -11.20
N ILE A 19 -7.31 -17.00 -10.75
CA ILE A 19 -8.28 -16.27 -11.57
C ILE A 19 -7.71 -14.90 -11.98
N GLY A 20 -7.05 -14.19 -11.07
CA GLY A 20 -6.39 -12.90 -11.34
C GLY A 20 -5.27 -12.99 -12.38
N MET A 21 -4.65 -14.17 -12.57
CA MET A 21 -3.63 -14.41 -13.60
C MET A 21 -4.22 -14.65 -15.01
N LEU A 22 -5.55 -14.83 -15.16
CA LEU A 22 -6.18 -15.04 -16.47
C LEU A 22 -6.13 -13.80 -17.38
N PRO A 23 -6.47 -12.57 -16.93
CA PRO A 23 -6.37 -11.40 -17.78
C PRO A 23 -4.96 -11.18 -18.35
N PRO A 24 -3.85 -11.20 -17.58
CA PRO A 24 -2.51 -11.06 -18.15
C PRO A 24 -2.12 -12.22 -19.08
N LEU A 25 -2.62 -13.44 -18.86
CA LEU A 25 -2.45 -14.53 -19.82
C LEU A 25 -3.07 -14.19 -21.17
N PHE A 26 -4.32 -13.69 -21.19
CA PHE A 26 -4.99 -13.31 -22.44
C PHE A 26 -4.31 -12.11 -23.12
N ILE A 27 -3.79 -11.15 -22.35
CA ILE A 27 -3.00 -10.05 -22.88
C ILE A 27 -1.73 -10.56 -23.53
N SER A 28 -0.99 -11.47 -22.88
CA SER A 28 0.20 -12.10 -23.46
C SER A 28 -0.11 -12.86 -24.75
N LEU A 29 -1.26 -13.54 -24.82
CA LEU A 29 -1.74 -14.20 -26.06
C LEU A 29 -2.02 -13.19 -27.16
N TYR A 30 -2.69 -12.08 -26.85
CA TYR A 30 -3.02 -11.02 -27.81
C TYR A 30 -1.78 -10.36 -28.41
N TYR A 31 -0.73 -10.15 -27.62
CA TYR A 31 0.54 -9.56 -28.07
C TYR A 31 1.55 -10.59 -28.64
N GLY A 32 1.21 -11.88 -28.65
CA GLY A 32 2.08 -12.95 -29.16
C GLY A 32 3.28 -13.27 -28.27
N GLU A 33 3.20 -12.98 -26.97
CA GLU A 33 4.27 -13.17 -25.98
C GLU A 33 4.31 -14.61 -25.45
N TYR A 34 4.70 -15.58 -26.30
CA TYR A 34 4.61 -17.01 -25.97
C TYR A 34 5.36 -17.43 -24.70
N ALA A 35 6.51 -16.80 -24.37
CA ALA A 35 7.23 -17.07 -23.13
C ALA A 35 6.39 -16.71 -21.90
N SER A 36 5.71 -15.56 -21.92
CA SER A 36 4.80 -15.12 -20.86
C SER A 36 3.56 -16.00 -20.79
N VAL A 37 2.99 -16.39 -21.93
CA VAL A 37 1.86 -17.33 -21.98
C VAL A 37 2.21 -18.64 -21.29
N LYS A 38 3.39 -19.22 -21.59
CA LYS A 38 3.91 -20.41 -20.91
C LYS A 38 4.11 -20.16 -19.42
N GLY A 39 4.69 -19.01 -19.05
CA GLY A 39 4.89 -18.59 -17.67
C GLY A 39 3.59 -18.53 -16.88
N PHE A 40 2.57 -17.83 -17.38
CA PHE A 40 1.25 -17.77 -16.73
C PHE A 40 0.55 -19.11 -16.69
N GLY A 41 0.56 -19.89 -17.79
CA GLY A 41 -0.09 -21.20 -17.85
C GLY A 41 0.43 -22.19 -16.81
N ILE A 42 1.76 -22.31 -16.70
CA ILE A 42 2.40 -23.18 -15.69
C ILE A 42 2.13 -22.66 -14.29
N SER A 43 2.24 -21.35 -14.06
CA SER A 43 2.01 -20.75 -12.75
C SER A 43 0.58 -20.93 -12.27
N ILE A 44 -0.43 -20.73 -13.13
CA ILE A 44 -1.84 -21.00 -12.82
C ILE A 44 -2.02 -22.45 -12.40
N GLY A 45 -1.43 -23.40 -13.16
CA GLY A 45 -1.48 -24.83 -12.82
C GLY A 45 -0.89 -25.13 -11.44
N LEU A 46 0.29 -24.59 -11.14
CA LEU A 46 0.97 -24.75 -9.84
C LEU A 46 0.17 -24.13 -8.69
N VAL A 47 -0.33 -22.89 -8.87
CA VAL A 47 -1.15 -22.21 -7.86
C VAL A 47 -2.42 -23.01 -7.56
N LEU A 48 -3.11 -23.51 -8.59
CA LEU A 48 -4.32 -24.33 -8.42
C LEU A 48 -4.01 -25.69 -7.78
N LEU A 49 -2.86 -26.30 -8.08
CA LEU A 49 -2.41 -27.53 -7.43
C LEU A 49 -2.21 -27.29 -5.93
N VAL A 50 -1.48 -26.24 -5.54
CA VAL A 50 -1.27 -25.88 -4.13
C VAL A 50 -2.60 -25.54 -3.44
N ALA A 51 -3.47 -24.80 -4.11
CA ALA A 51 -4.82 -24.49 -3.60
C ALA A 51 -5.63 -25.79 -3.38
N GLY A 52 -5.56 -26.75 -4.31
CA GLY A 52 -6.20 -28.07 -4.22
C GLY A 52 -5.69 -28.87 -3.01
N VAL A 53 -4.37 -28.91 -2.80
CA VAL A 53 -3.75 -29.55 -1.62
C VAL A 53 -4.27 -28.94 -0.33
N PHE A 54 -4.26 -27.60 -0.21
CA PHE A 54 -4.82 -26.91 0.96
C PHE A 54 -6.31 -27.20 1.15
N ALA A 55 -7.10 -27.24 0.08
CA ALA A 55 -8.53 -27.55 0.12
C ALA A 55 -8.79 -28.98 0.62
N LEU A 56 -8.03 -29.96 0.11
CA LEU A 56 -8.13 -31.36 0.52
C LEU A 56 -7.76 -31.56 1.99
N LEU A 57 -6.64 -31.01 2.44
CA LEU A 57 -6.19 -31.06 3.84
C LEU A 57 -7.18 -30.38 4.81
N SER A 58 -7.97 -29.44 4.30
CA SER A 58 -8.90 -28.62 5.04
C SER A 58 -10.36 -29.06 4.96
N ARG A 59 -10.67 -30.22 4.36
CA ARG A 59 -12.04 -30.69 4.05
C ARG A 59 -12.97 -30.69 5.28
N ASN A 60 -12.45 -30.99 6.48
CA ASN A 60 -13.21 -31.07 7.73
C ASN A 60 -12.85 -29.92 8.69
N ALA A 61 -12.71 -28.69 8.20
CA ALA A 61 -12.39 -27.55 9.04
C ALA A 61 -13.58 -27.16 9.95
N LYS A 62 -13.34 -27.06 11.25
CA LYS A 62 -14.31 -26.48 12.19
C LYS A 62 -14.43 -24.98 11.94
N LYS A 63 -15.63 -24.41 12.20
CA LYS A 63 -15.92 -23.00 11.95
C LYS A 63 -15.40 -22.06 13.06
N ASP A 64 -14.81 -22.61 14.13
CA ASP A 64 -14.29 -21.81 15.23
C ASP A 64 -12.98 -21.15 14.83
N PHE A 65 -12.97 -19.82 14.84
CA PHE A 65 -11.84 -19.02 14.37
C PHE A 65 -11.72 -17.75 15.23
N PHE A 66 -10.57 -17.56 15.83
CA PHE A 66 -10.30 -16.48 16.78
C PHE A 66 -9.40 -15.40 16.17
N ALA A 67 -9.31 -14.24 16.81
CA ALA A 67 -8.52 -13.10 16.35
C ALA A 67 -7.05 -13.45 16.07
N ARG A 68 -6.43 -14.26 16.94
CA ARG A 68 -5.04 -14.72 16.79
C ARG A 68 -4.84 -15.53 15.51
N GLU A 69 -5.75 -16.45 15.21
CA GLU A 69 -5.72 -17.27 14.01
C GLU A 69 -5.93 -16.43 12.75
N GLY A 70 -6.79 -15.40 12.83
CA GLY A 70 -6.98 -14.41 11.77
C GLY A 70 -5.70 -13.67 11.42
N ILE A 71 -5.01 -13.15 12.41
CA ILE A 71 -3.76 -12.41 12.24
C ILE A 71 -2.67 -13.28 11.58
N ILE A 72 -2.48 -14.52 12.07
CA ILE A 72 -1.50 -15.44 11.50
C ILE A 72 -1.89 -15.86 10.07
N CYS A 73 -3.20 -16.09 9.83
CA CYS A 73 -3.71 -16.43 8.51
C CYS A 73 -3.44 -15.32 7.49
N VAL A 74 -3.66 -14.07 7.86
CA VAL A 74 -3.35 -12.90 7.01
C VAL A 74 -1.87 -12.92 6.62
N GLY A 75 -0.96 -12.95 7.59
CA GLY A 75 0.47 -12.91 7.31
C GLY A 75 0.94 -14.08 6.44
N THR A 76 0.51 -15.31 6.74
CA THR A 76 0.87 -16.50 5.93
C THR A 76 0.28 -16.44 4.52
N SER A 77 -0.96 -15.95 4.36
CA SER A 77 -1.59 -15.82 3.05
C SER A 77 -0.83 -14.86 2.13
N TRP A 78 -0.41 -13.71 2.65
CA TRP A 78 0.35 -12.73 1.87
C TRP A 78 1.70 -13.27 1.41
N ILE A 79 2.41 -13.99 2.29
CA ILE A 79 3.70 -14.61 1.95
C ILE A 79 3.50 -15.69 0.87
N ILE A 80 2.56 -16.62 1.06
CA ILE A 80 2.34 -17.74 0.12
C ILE A 80 1.84 -17.21 -1.24
N MET A 81 0.90 -16.25 -1.22
CA MET A 81 0.37 -15.63 -2.43
C MET A 81 1.49 -14.97 -3.23
N SER A 82 2.32 -14.14 -2.60
CA SER A 82 3.41 -13.43 -3.28
C SER A 82 4.46 -14.39 -3.82
N ALA A 83 4.83 -15.43 -3.04
CA ALA A 83 5.81 -16.44 -3.43
C ALA A 83 5.39 -17.28 -4.64
N LEU A 84 4.09 -17.49 -4.83
CA LEU A 84 3.58 -18.21 -6.02
C LEU A 84 3.28 -17.26 -7.18
N SER A 85 2.94 -16.01 -6.88
CA SER A 85 2.58 -15.00 -7.90
C SER A 85 3.79 -14.45 -8.65
N CYS A 86 5.02 -14.65 -8.16
CA CYS A 86 6.25 -14.27 -8.86
C CYS A 86 6.66 -15.28 -9.95
N LEU A 87 6.11 -16.50 -9.94
CA LEU A 87 6.47 -17.56 -10.90
C LEU A 87 6.29 -17.18 -12.37
N PRO A 88 5.26 -16.44 -12.80
CA PRO A 88 5.16 -15.98 -14.18
C PRO A 88 6.37 -15.16 -14.64
N LEU A 89 6.93 -14.30 -13.74
CA LEU A 89 8.09 -13.47 -14.03
C LEU A 89 9.36 -14.32 -14.25
N VAL A 90 9.55 -15.32 -13.37
CA VAL A 90 10.70 -16.22 -13.43
C VAL A 90 10.61 -17.13 -14.65
N ILE A 91 9.48 -17.82 -14.87
CA ILE A 91 9.31 -18.82 -15.94
C ILE A 91 9.31 -18.16 -17.33
N SER A 92 8.79 -16.93 -17.44
CA SER A 92 8.86 -16.18 -18.71
C SER A 92 10.25 -15.66 -19.02
N GLY A 93 11.17 -15.62 -18.03
CA GLY A 93 12.49 -15.02 -18.16
C GLY A 93 12.50 -13.49 -18.09
N ALA A 94 11.36 -12.84 -17.78
CA ALA A 94 11.29 -11.39 -17.62
C ALA A 94 12.09 -10.89 -16.41
N VAL A 95 12.07 -11.66 -15.30
CA VAL A 95 12.91 -11.48 -14.11
C VAL A 95 13.40 -12.87 -13.71
N PRO A 96 14.58 -13.31 -14.20
CA PRO A 96 15.02 -14.70 -14.06
C PRO A 96 15.35 -15.10 -12.61
N ASP A 97 15.85 -14.15 -11.80
CA ASP A 97 16.16 -14.42 -10.40
C ASP A 97 14.87 -14.49 -9.56
N TYR A 98 14.75 -15.55 -8.75
CA TYR A 98 13.56 -15.76 -7.93
C TYR A 98 13.40 -14.70 -6.84
N PHE A 99 14.48 -14.26 -6.20
CA PHE A 99 14.43 -13.27 -5.14
C PHE A 99 14.06 -11.89 -5.68
N ASP A 100 14.54 -11.54 -6.87
CA ASP A 100 14.16 -10.32 -7.59
C ASP A 100 12.69 -10.36 -8.00
N ALA A 101 12.21 -11.48 -8.54
CA ALA A 101 10.81 -11.66 -8.89
C ALA A 101 9.90 -11.66 -7.64
N LEU A 102 10.35 -12.21 -6.51
CA LEU A 102 9.65 -12.18 -5.24
C LEU A 102 9.56 -10.74 -4.70
N PHE A 103 10.67 -9.99 -4.71
CA PHE A 103 10.71 -8.58 -4.34
C PHE A 103 9.70 -7.78 -5.14
N GLU A 104 9.72 -7.94 -6.49
CA GLU A 104 8.81 -7.26 -7.41
C GLU A 104 7.35 -7.56 -7.11
N MET A 105 6.99 -8.83 -6.87
CA MET A 105 5.60 -9.20 -6.62
C MET A 105 5.14 -8.91 -5.19
N VAL A 106 6.03 -8.97 -4.19
CA VAL A 106 5.71 -8.46 -2.86
C VAL A 106 5.46 -6.96 -2.92
N SER A 107 6.33 -6.21 -3.62
CA SER A 107 6.13 -4.79 -3.87
C SER A 107 4.79 -4.52 -4.57
N GLY A 108 4.43 -5.36 -5.54
CA GLY A 108 3.13 -5.30 -6.22
C GLY A 108 1.95 -5.46 -5.27
N PHE A 109 1.87 -6.57 -4.56
CA PHE A 109 0.73 -6.85 -3.67
C PHE A 109 0.69 -5.94 -2.44
N THR A 110 1.84 -5.60 -1.85
CA THR A 110 1.88 -4.63 -0.73
C THR A 110 1.69 -3.19 -1.17
N THR A 111 1.47 -2.97 -2.47
CA THR A 111 1.27 -1.64 -3.06
C THR A 111 2.41 -0.68 -2.75
N THR A 112 3.65 -1.19 -2.78
CA THR A 112 4.85 -0.41 -2.49
C THR A 112 5.36 0.34 -3.72
N GLY A 113 5.45 -0.33 -4.87
CA GLY A 113 5.97 0.27 -6.11
C GLY A 113 7.50 0.31 -6.24
N ALA A 114 8.23 -0.25 -5.27
CA ALA A 114 9.68 -0.45 -5.41
C ALA A 114 9.94 -1.54 -6.46
N SER A 115 10.84 -1.28 -7.42
CA SER A 115 11.10 -2.19 -8.53
C SER A 115 12.58 -2.55 -8.62
N VAL A 116 12.86 -3.78 -9.05
CA VAL A 116 14.19 -4.27 -9.43
C VAL A 116 14.37 -4.32 -10.94
N ILE A 117 13.36 -3.95 -11.72
CA ILE A 117 13.42 -3.95 -13.18
C ILE A 117 14.08 -2.67 -13.63
N ARG A 118 15.17 -2.79 -14.39
CA ARG A 118 15.95 -1.64 -14.90
C ARG A 118 15.33 -0.99 -16.11
N ASP A 119 14.73 -1.78 -16.99
CA ASP A 119 14.12 -1.30 -18.23
C ASP A 119 12.78 -1.97 -18.48
N LEU A 120 11.70 -1.19 -18.41
CA LEU A 120 10.33 -1.64 -18.64
C LEU A 120 10.03 -1.85 -20.14
N SER A 121 10.82 -1.25 -21.04
CA SER A 121 10.56 -1.34 -22.48
C SER A 121 10.76 -2.75 -23.04
N VAL A 122 11.61 -3.56 -22.40
CA VAL A 122 11.88 -4.95 -22.78
C VAL A 122 10.97 -5.97 -22.09
N ILE A 123 10.17 -5.54 -21.11
CA ILE A 123 9.30 -6.41 -20.36
C ILE A 123 8.00 -6.69 -21.14
N PRO A 124 7.54 -7.95 -21.22
CA PRO A 124 6.30 -8.31 -21.87
C PRO A 124 5.08 -7.59 -21.27
N LYS A 125 4.14 -7.20 -22.13
CA LYS A 125 2.91 -6.46 -21.73
C LYS A 125 2.08 -7.24 -20.71
N GLY A 126 1.97 -8.55 -20.84
CA GLY A 126 1.28 -9.37 -19.85
C GLY A 126 1.91 -9.29 -18.45
N ILE A 127 3.24 -9.24 -18.36
CA ILE A 127 3.96 -9.08 -17.09
C ILE A 127 3.76 -7.66 -16.53
N ILE A 128 3.83 -6.60 -17.37
CA ILE A 128 3.54 -5.22 -16.95
C ILE A 128 2.12 -5.12 -16.38
N TYR A 129 1.14 -5.72 -17.07
CA TYR A 129 -0.24 -5.75 -16.59
C TYR A 129 -0.36 -6.46 -15.23
N TRP A 130 0.29 -7.63 -15.07
CA TRP A 130 0.24 -8.40 -13.82
C TRP A 130 0.81 -7.62 -12.63
N ARG A 131 1.95 -6.95 -12.83
CA ARG A 131 2.54 -6.04 -11.84
C ARG A 131 1.54 -4.95 -11.41
N SER A 132 0.98 -4.23 -12.38
CA SER A 132 0.02 -3.15 -12.09
C SER A 132 -1.28 -3.68 -11.48
N PHE A 133 -1.79 -4.83 -11.95
CA PHE A 133 -2.99 -5.45 -11.42
C PHE A 133 -2.80 -5.94 -9.97
N SER A 134 -1.58 -6.38 -9.60
CA SER A 134 -1.28 -6.75 -8.22
C SER A 134 -1.47 -5.58 -7.24
N HIS A 135 -1.23 -4.34 -7.65
CA HIS A 135 -1.55 -3.15 -6.84
C HIS A 135 -3.05 -2.99 -6.61
N TRP A 136 -3.85 -3.13 -7.67
CA TRP A 136 -5.30 -3.03 -7.53
C TRP A 136 -5.86 -4.13 -6.64
N PHE A 137 -5.33 -5.34 -6.76
CA PHE A 137 -5.71 -6.49 -5.96
C PHE A 137 -5.28 -6.34 -4.48
N GLY A 138 -4.08 -5.79 -4.23
CA GLY A 138 -3.53 -5.55 -2.89
C GLY A 138 -4.09 -4.31 -2.20
N GLY A 139 -4.57 -3.31 -2.95
CA GLY A 139 -4.95 -2.00 -2.42
C GLY A 139 -6.04 -2.03 -1.36
N MET A 140 -7.09 -2.80 -1.56
CA MET A 140 -8.17 -2.96 -0.57
C MET A 140 -8.03 -4.20 0.33
N GLY A 141 -6.92 -4.94 0.19
CA GLY A 141 -6.67 -6.16 0.93
C GLY A 141 -7.42 -7.37 0.36
N VAL A 142 -6.67 -8.45 0.15
CA VAL A 142 -7.15 -9.68 -0.49
C VAL A 142 -8.24 -10.37 0.32
N LEU A 143 -8.11 -10.36 1.66
CA LEU A 143 -9.08 -11.00 2.55
C LEU A 143 -10.37 -10.19 2.69
N VAL A 144 -10.31 -8.86 2.62
CA VAL A 144 -11.52 -8.01 2.60
C VAL A 144 -12.31 -8.28 1.33
N PHE A 145 -11.62 -8.45 0.19
CA PHE A 145 -12.24 -8.86 -1.07
C PHE A 145 -12.91 -10.24 -0.96
N LEU A 146 -12.21 -11.21 -0.38
CA LEU A 146 -12.75 -12.54 -0.14
C LEU A 146 -14.01 -12.50 0.75
N LEU A 147 -14.02 -11.66 1.79
CA LEU A 147 -15.17 -11.48 2.69
C LEU A 147 -16.37 -10.84 1.99
N ALA A 148 -16.13 -9.97 1.01
CA ALA A 148 -17.20 -9.34 0.24
C ALA A 148 -17.91 -10.34 -0.70
N ILE A 149 -17.14 -11.21 -1.35
CA ILE A 149 -17.64 -12.14 -2.40
C ILE A 149 -18.12 -13.47 -1.82
N VAL A 150 -17.30 -14.11 -0.98
CA VAL A 150 -17.60 -15.46 -0.50
C VAL A 150 -18.63 -15.40 0.63
N PRO A 151 -19.77 -16.12 0.50
CA PRO A 151 -20.68 -16.30 1.62
C PRO A 151 -20.02 -17.23 2.64
N VAL A 152 -19.24 -16.68 3.56
CA VAL A 152 -18.78 -17.39 4.74
C VAL A 152 -20.04 -17.62 5.60
N GLY A 153 -20.79 -18.66 5.27
CA GLY A 153 -22.08 -18.96 5.87
C GLY A 153 -21.94 -19.36 7.35
N GLY A 154 -22.74 -18.71 8.19
CA GLY A 154 -22.91 -19.07 9.60
C GLY A 154 -23.12 -17.83 10.48
N LYS A 155 -23.77 -18.02 11.60
CA LYS A 155 -24.08 -17.00 12.64
C LYS A 155 -22.84 -16.35 13.31
N ASN A 156 -21.60 -16.61 12.82
CA ASN A 156 -20.35 -16.16 13.42
C ASN A 156 -19.91 -14.81 12.83
N GLU A 157 -20.55 -13.72 13.24
CA GLU A 157 -20.09 -12.35 12.98
C GLU A 157 -18.65 -12.08 13.50
N GLY A 158 -18.21 -12.85 14.52
CA GLY A 158 -16.87 -12.76 15.08
C GLY A 158 -15.75 -13.11 14.09
N PHE A 159 -15.93 -14.13 13.25
CA PHE A 159 -14.96 -14.53 12.22
C PHE A 159 -14.65 -13.38 11.22
N THR A 160 -15.70 -12.81 10.66
CA THR A 160 -15.60 -11.72 9.68
C THR A 160 -14.96 -10.48 10.30
N MET A 161 -15.28 -10.18 11.58
CA MET A 161 -14.72 -9.05 12.30
C MET A 161 -13.22 -9.21 12.57
N HIS A 162 -12.75 -10.40 12.92
CA HIS A 162 -11.34 -10.65 13.20
C HIS A 162 -10.47 -10.55 11.94
N LEU A 163 -10.94 -11.06 10.79
CA LEU A 163 -10.25 -10.93 9.52
C LEU A 163 -10.20 -9.48 9.03
N LEU A 164 -11.32 -8.77 9.09
CA LEU A 164 -11.38 -7.37 8.64
C LEU A 164 -10.49 -6.47 9.49
N ARG A 165 -10.44 -6.69 10.82
CA ARG A 165 -9.52 -5.96 11.71
C ARG A 165 -8.05 -6.31 11.50
N ALA A 166 -7.76 -7.54 11.08
CA ALA A 166 -6.38 -7.98 10.83
C ALA A 166 -5.79 -7.39 9.55
N GLU A 167 -6.63 -7.02 8.58
CA GLU A 167 -6.20 -6.51 7.27
C GLU A 167 -6.53 -5.02 7.07
N SER A 168 -7.44 -4.45 7.87
CA SER A 168 -7.82 -3.05 7.72
C SER A 168 -6.84 -2.15 8.46
N PRO A 169 -6.04 -1.36 7.74
CA PRO A 169 -5.02 -0.51 8.35
C PRO A 169 -5.64 0.66 9.12
N GLY A 170 -5.34 0.77 10.40
CA GLY A 170 -5.70 1.93 11.22
C GLY A 170 -6.21 1.61 12.63
N PRO A 171 -6.17 2.59 13.54
CA PRO A 171 -6.48 2.36 14.96
C PRO A 171 -7.96 2.09 15.29
N ASP A 172 -8.91 2.36 14.38
CA ASP A 172 -10.32 2.12 14.67
C ASP A 172 -11.16 1.97 13.39
N VAL A 173 -11.58 0.73 13.11
CA VAL A 173 -12.64 0.49 12.13
C VAL A 173 -13.98 0.58 12.87
N GLY A 174 -14.54 1.78 12.93
CA GLY A 174 -15.91 1.96 13.39
C GLY A 174 -16.87 1.13 12.55
N LYS A 175 -17.88 0.50 13.16
CA LYS A 175 -18.93 -0.20 12.41
C LYS A 175 -19.66 0.79 11.52
N ILE A 176 -19.44 0.69 10.20
CA ILE A 176 -20.11 1.55 9.20
C ILE A 176 -21.56 1.10 9.03
N VAL A 177 -21.80 -0.21 9.04
CA VAL A 177 -23.14 -0.83 8.95
C VAL A 177 -23.24 -2.01 9.94
N PRO A 178 -24.45 -2.41 10.36
CA PRO A 178 -24.64 -3.48 11.36
C PRO A 178 -24.01 -4.82 10.95
N LYS A 179 -23.94 -5.14 9.64
CA LYS A 179 -23.36 -6.39 9.12
C LYS A 179 -22.01 -6.12 8.46
N MET A 180 -20.95 -6.74 8.96
CA MET A 180 -19.58 -6.59 8.47
C MET A 180 -19.42 -6.91 6.98
N LYS A 181 -20.15 -7.91 6.45
CA LYS A 181 -20.16 -8.24 5.03
C LYS A 181 -20.65 -7.07 4.15
N GLN A 182 -21.69 -6.36 4.62
CA GLN A 182 -22.22 -5.20 3.90
C GLN A 182 -21.20 -4.04 3.91
N THR A 183 -20.47 -3.87 5.03
CA THR A 183 -19.39 -2.88 5.11
C THR A 183 -18.29 -3.19 4.09
N ALA A 184 -17.79 -4.44 4.05
CA ALA A 184 -16.77 -4.86 3.08
C ALA A 184 -17.24 -4.66 1.64
N PHE A 185 -18.45 -5.11 1.31
CA PHE A 185 -19.04 -4.94 -0.02
C PHE A 185 -19.13 -3.46 -0.44
N LEU A 186 -19.59 -2.60 0.48
CA LEU A 186 -19.73 -1.17 0.20
C LEU A 186 -18.37 -0.50 -0.06
N LEU A 187 -17.37 -0.80 0.76
CA LEU A 187 -16.02 -0.27 0.58
C LEU A 187 -15.44 -0.70 -0.77
N TYR A 188 -15.63 -1.98 -1.16
CA TYR A 188 -15.22 -2.46 -2.48
C TYR A 188 -15.99 -1.81 -3.63
N ALA A 189 -17.29 -1.59 -3.47
CA ALA A 189 -18.08 -0.89 -4.47
C ALA A 189 -17.58 0.55 -4.69
N ILE A 190 -17.27 1.28 -3.61
CA ILE A 190 -16.68 2.63 -3.70
C ILE A 190 -15.32 2.58 -4.41
N TYR A 191 -14.46 1.64 -4.02
CA TYR A 191 -13.15 1.44 -4.63
C TYR A 191 -13.25 1.16 -6.13
N PHE A 192 -14.14 0.26 -6.52
CA PHE A 192 -14.38 -0.09 -7.92
C PHE A 192 -14.91 1.11 -8.74
N VAL A 193 -15.91 1.83 -8.20
CA VAL A 193 -16.48 3.02 -8.87
C VAL A 193 -15.42 4.10 -9.07
N LEU A 194 -14.60 4.39 -8.03
CA LEU A 194 -13.51 5.35 -8.16
C LEU A 194 -12.46 4.89 -9.17
N SER A 195 -12.15 3.58 -9.24
CA SER A 195 -11.24 3.03 -10.25
C SER A 195 -11.78 3.21 -11.67
N VAL A 196 -13.06 2.92 -11.89
CA VAL A 196 -13.70 3.12 -13.20
C VAL A 196 -13.72 4.61 -13.59
N LEU A 197 -14.02 5.50 -12.64
CA LEU A 197 -13.96 6.94 -12.90
C LEU A 197 -12.54 7.38 -13.27
N CYS A 198 -11.51 6.91 -12.54
CA CYS A 198 -10.11 7.20 -12.88
C CYS A 198 -9.80 6.76 -14.31
N LEU A 199 -10.14 5.53 -14.68
CA LEU A 199 -9.95 5.01 -16.03
C LEU A 199 -10.62 5.89 -17.10
N VAL A 200 -11.88 6.27 -16.89
CA VAL A 200 -12.62 7.12 -17.84
C VAL A 200 -11.92 8.47 -18.02
N PHE A 201 -11.51 9.14 -16.94
CA PHE A 201 -10.79 10.41 -17.04
C PHE A 201 -9.41 10.28 -17.72
N LEU A 202 -8.69 9.17 -17.52
CA LEU A 202 -7.44 8.93 -18.24
C LEU A 202 -7.67 8.71 -19.74
N LEU A 203 -8.69 7.97 -20.11
CA LEU A 203 -9.09 7.77 -21.52
C LEU A 203 -9.53 9.09 -22.18
N MET A 204 -10.24 9.97 -21.46
CA MET A 204 -10.55 11.33 -21.93
C MET A 204 -9.29 12.15 -22.21
N GLY A 205 -8.19 11.89 -21.46
CA GLY A 205 -6.86 12.44 -21.70
C GLY A 205 -6.10 11.82 -22.89
N ARG A 206 -6.78 10.99 -23.71
CA ARG A 206 -6.22 10.26 -24.86
C ARG A 206 -5.07 9.31 -24.52
N MET A 207 -5.03 8.82 -23.27
CA MET A 207 -4.07 7.78 -22.91
C MET A 207 -4.45 6.45 -23.58
N PRO A 208 -3.48 5.67 -24.12
CA PRO A 208 -3.75 4.32 -24.63
C PRO A 208 -4.46 3.45 -23.58
N LEU A 209 -5.41 2.63 -23.99
CA LEU A 209 -6.21 1.80 -23.07
C LEU A 209 -5.36 0.93 -22.14
N PHE A 210 -4.29 0.34 -22.66
CA PHE A 210 -3.40 -0.50 -21.87
C PHE A 210 -2.72 0.31 -20.75
N ASP A 211 -2.16 1.48 -21.08
CA ASP A 211 -1.51 2.36 -20.12
C ASP A 211 -2.53 2.89 -19.10
N ALA A 212 -3.71 3.32 -19.59
CA ALA A 212 -4.79 3.82 -18.73
C ALA A 212 -5.25 2.78 -17.71
N LEU A 213 -5.35 1.49 -18.09
CA LEU A 213 -5.67 0.39 -17.17
C LEU A 213 -4.55 0.20 -16.13
N CYS A 214 -3.29 0.08 -16.56
CA CYS A 214 -2.16 -0.13 -15.67
C CYS A 214 -1.98 1.03 -14.69
N ILE A 215 -2.06 2.27 -15.16
CA ILE A 215 -1.97 3.48 -14.32
C ILE A 215 -3.17 3.59 -13.37
N THR A 216 -4.38 3.24 -13.82
CA THR A 216 -5.55 3.18 -12.93
C THR A 216 -5.32 2.20 -11.78
N PHE A 217 -4.78 1.02 -12.06
CA PHE A 217 -4.50 0.03 -11.02
C PHE A 217 -3.45 0.52 -10.01
N GLY A 218 -2.37 1.14 -10.50
CA GLY A 218 -1.35 1.74 -9.65
C GLY A 218 -1.89 2.91 -8.82
N THR A 219 -2.75 3.76 -9.41
CA THR A 219 -3.38 4.90 -8.72
C THR A 219 -4.38 4.43 -7.67
N ALA A 220 -5.27 3.51 -8.03
CA ALA A 220 -6.31 3.00 -7.14
C ALA A 220 -5.73 2.21 -5.96
N GLY A 221 -4.76 1.34 -6.24
CA GLY A 221 -4.04 0.59 -5.21
C GLY A 221 -3.07 1.45 -4.40
N THR A 222 -2.79 2.69 -4.84
CA THR A 222 -1.71 3.54 -4.32
C THR A 222 -0.35 2.83 -4.32
N GLY A 223 0.01 2.24 -5.48
CA GLY A 223 1.19 1.37 -5.58
C GLY A 223 2.30 1.86 -6.50
N GLY A 224 2.01 2.67 -7.53
CA GLY A 224 2.99 3.45 -8.28
C GLY A 224 3.82 2.72 -9.34
N PHE A 225 3.54 1.47 -9.69
CA PHE A 225 4.21 0.85 -10.84
C PHE A 225 3.83 1.56 -12.13
N GLY A 226 4.83 2.17 -12.77
CA GLY A 226 4.71 2.76 -14.09
C GLY A 226 4.69 1.73 -15.21
N VAL A 227 4.24 2.18 -16.40
CA VAL A 227 4.34 1.47 -17.68
C VAL A 227 5.61 1.89 -18.42
N LEU A 228 6.07 3.13 -18.20
CA LEU A 228 7.26 3.73 -18.77
C LEU A 228 8.36 3.86 -17.71
N ASN A 229 9.62 3.92 -18.16
CA ASN A 229 10.78 4.06 -17.27
C ASN A 229 10.80 5.42 -16.53
N ASP A 230 10.22 6.44 -17.13
CA ASP A 230 10.09 7.78 -16.55
C ASP A 230 8.80 8.00 -15.76
N SER A 231 8.11 6.92 -15.43
CA SER A 231 6.86 6.90 -14.68
C SER A 231 5.76 7.74 -15.35
N MET A 232 5.48 8.96 -14.88
CA MET A 232 4.41 9.83 -15.41
C MET A 232 4.97 11.06 -16.16
N ALA A 233 6.31 11.19 -16.33
CA ALA A 233 6.90 12.39 -16.87
C ALA A 233 6.53 12.64 -18.35
N SER A 234 6.49 11.59 -19.17
CA SER A 234 6.14 11.68 -20.61
C SER A 234 4.64 11.89 -20.89
N TYR A 235 3.77 11.71 -19.88
CA TYR A 235 2.33 11.93 -20.09
C TYR A 235 1.96 13.41 -20.02
N SER A 236 0.81 13.77 -20.64
CA SER A 236 0.35 15.16 -20.70
C SER A 236 0.06 15.74 -19.30
N PRO A 237 0.16 17.07 -19.15
CA PRO A 237 -0.20 17.76 -17.90
C PRO A 237 -1.61 17.42 -17.40
N TYR A 238 -2.57 17.24 -18.31
CA TYR A 238 -3.93 16.82 -17.97
C TYR A 238 -3.94 15.45 -17.26
N VAL A 239 -3.24 14.45 -17.82
CA VAL A 239 -3.15 13.11 -17.26
C VAL A 239 -2.47 13.15 -15.88
N GLN A 240 -1.39 13.93 -15.75
CA GLN A 240 -0.70 14.10 -14.47
C GLN A 240 -1.64 14.69 -13.39
N TRP A 241 -2.46 15.70 -13.72
CA TRP A 241 -3.44 16.24 -12.78
C TRP A 241 -4.54 15.25 -12.44
N VAL A 242 -5.05 14.48 -13.42
CA VAL A 242 -6.03 13.42 -13.17
C VAL A 242 -5.48 12.40 -12.18
N VAL A 243 -4.26 11.90 -12.41
CA VAL A 243 -3.62 10.94 -11.52
C VAL A 243 -3.42 11.54 -10.12
N ALA A 244 -2.94 12.79 -10.01
CA ALA A 244 -2.75 13.47 -8.72
C ALA A 244 -4.07 13.57 -7.94
N ILE A 245 -5.15 13.98 -8.59
CA ILE A 245 -6.48 14.08 -7.95
C ILE A 245 -6.97 12.72 -7.48
N PHE A 246 -6.86 11.68 -8.32
CA PHE A 246 -7.31 10.34 -7.92
C PHE A 246 -6.42 9.74 -6.84
N MET A 247 -5.09 9.93 -6.84
CA MET A 247 -4.21 9.57 -5.72
C MET A 247 -4.69 10.21 -4.42
N LEU A 248 -5.00 11.53 -4.45
CA LEU A 248 -5.53 12.25 -3.29
C LEU A 248 -6.83 11.62 -2.79
N LEU A 249 -7.74 11.29 -3.70
CA LEU A 249 -9.03 10.67 -3.37
C LEU A 249 -8.85 9.27 -2.77
N PHE A 250 -8.02 8.41 -3.34
CA PHE A 250 -7.74 7.08 -2.79
C PHE A 250 -7.01 7.13 -1.44
N GLY A 251 -6.29 8.22 -1.13
CA GLY A 251 -5.66 8.48 0.17
C GLY A 251 -6.63 8.91 1.27
N ILE A 252 -7.88 9.24 0.97
CA ILE A 252 -8.92 9.61 1.95
C ILE A 252 -9.52 8.35 2.59
N ASN A 253 -9.89 8.44 3.86
CA ASN A 253 -10.62 7.37 4.56
C ASN A 253 -11.93 7.02 3.83
N PHE A 254 -12.09 5.77 3.43
CA PHE A 254 -13.27 5.30 2.69
C PHE A 254 -14.59 5.48 3.47
N SER A 255 -14.54 5.57 4.80
CA SER A 255 -15.70 5.92 5.63
C SER A 255 -16.26 7.31 5.32
N CYS A 256 -15.41 8.25 4.88
CA CYS A 256 -15.86 9.58 4.46
C CYS A 256 -16.76 9.51 3.22
N TYR A 257 -16.43 8.66 2.25
CA TYR A 257 -17.28 8.44 1.06
C TYR A 257 -18.63 7.84 1.43
N TYR A 258 -18.66 6.90 2.37
CA TYR A 258 -19.92 6.38 2.88
C TYR A 258 -20.78 7.47 3.54
N LEU A 259 -20.17 8.34 4.34
CA LEU A 259 -20.89 9.48 4.93
C LEU A 259 -21.41 10.48 3.87
N LEU A 260 -20.65 10.66 2.77
CA LEU A 260 -21.10 11.47 1.62
C LEU A 260 -22.32 10.85 0.95
N LEU A 261 -22.33 9.53 0.72
CA LEU A 261 -23.49 8.80 0.17
C LEU A 261 -24.72 8.93 1.07
N LEU A 262 -24.54 8.99 2.38
CA LEU A 262 -25.60 9.25 3.35
C LEU A 262 -25.99 10.73 3.48
N ARG A 263 -25.42 11.61 2.63
CA ARG A 263 -25.64 13.08 2.64
C ARG A 263 -25.25 13.75 3.97
N LYS A 264 -24.34 13.14 4.75
CA LYS A 264 -23.82 13.70 6.01
C LYS A 264 -22.59 14.59 5.78
N PHE A 265 -22.68 15.57 4.91
CA PHE A 265 -21.58 16.46 4.50
C PHE A 265 -20.89 17.12 5.70
N LYS A 266 -21.67 17.66 6.67
CA LYS A 266 -21.11 18.31 7.86
C LYS A 266 -20.18 17.39 8.67
N SER A 267 -20.48 16.10 8.74
CA SER A 267 -19.64 15.12 9.46
C SER A 267 -18.33 14.88 8.74
N VAL A 268 -18.32 14.89 7.41
CA VAL A 268 -17.10 14.71 6.61
C VAL A 268 -16.18 15.93 6.75
N PHE A 269 -16.71 17.16 6.58
CA PHE A 269 -15.92 18.36 6.70
C PHE A 269 -15.44 18.65 8.15
N LYS A 270 -16.09 18.08 9.17
CA LYS A 270 -15.67 18.14 10.57
C LYS A 270 -14.65 17.07 10.95
N ASP A 271 -14.42 16.07 10.08
CA ASP A 271 -13.47 15.00 10.36
C ASP A 271 -12.05 15.56 10.56
N GLU A 272 -11.47 15.31 11.73
CA GLU A 272 -10.20 15.89 12.13
C GLU A 272 -9.03 15.29 11.36
N GLU A 273 -9.11 13.99 11.02
CA GLU A 273 -8.09 13.30 10.23
C GLU A 273 -8.06 13.83 8.79
N LEU A 274 -9.24 13.96 8.15
CA LEU A 274 -9.35 14.51 6.79
C LEU A 274 -8.80 15.95 6.73
N ARG A 275 -9.13 16.78 7.72
CA ARG A 275 -8.61 18.16 7.77
C ARG A 275 -7.10 18.20 7.94
N LEU A 276 -6.54 17.34 8.81
CA LEU A 276 -5.10 17.24 8.99
C LEU A 276 -4.42 16.79 7.69
N TYR A 277 -4.94 15.75 7.03
CA TYR A 277 -4.42 15.24 5.77
C TYR A 277 -4.39 16.32 4.68
N LEU A 278 -5.50 17.02 4.46
CA LEU A 278 -5.58 18.09 3.46
C LEU A 278 -4.67 19.29 3.84
N ALA A 279 -4.56 19.62 5.12
CA ALA A 279 -3.66 20.69 5.59
C ALA A 279 -2.20 20.33 5.32
N ILE A 280 -1.77 19.10 5.61
CA ILE A 280 -0.41 18.63 5.31
C ILE A 280 -0.12 18.74 3.81
N VAL A 281 -1.02 18.24 2.97
CA VAL A 281 -0.87 18.32 1.50
C VAL A 281 -0.73 19.77 1.04
N THR A 282 -1.64 20.66 1.48
CA THR A 282 -1.64 22.05 1.04
C THR A 282 -0.39 22.81 1.52
N ILE A 283 -0.01 22.65 2.79
CA ILE A 283 1.16 23.33 3.37
C ILE A 283 2.43 22.83 2.67
N SER A 284 2.61 21.52 2.54
CA SER A 284 3.81 20.95 1.93
C SER A 284 3.94 21.33 0.45
N THR A 285 2.83 21.28 -0.31
CA THR A 285 2.82 21.74 -1.71
C THR A 285 3.24 23.21 -1.81
N THR A 286 2.66 24.09 -0.97
CA THR A 286 3.00 25.51 -0.98
C THR A 286 4.48 25.76 -0.66
N LEU A 287 5.00 25.08 0.37
CA LEU A 287 6.39 25.24 0.79
C LEU A 287 7.38 24.76 -0.27
N ILE A 288 7.12 23.58 -0.89
CA ILE A 288 7.96 23.05 -1.97
C ILE A 288 7.88 23.96 -3.20
N THR A 289 6.68 24.40 -3.60
CA THR A 289 6.52 25.31 -4.74
C THR A 289 7.33 26.59 -4.56
N ILE A 290 7.23 27.23 -3.38
CA ILE A 290 8.00 28.46 -3.08
C ILE A 290 9.51 28.18 -3.11
N ASN A 291 9.94 27.02 -2.60
CA ASN A 291 11.35 26.65 -2.58
C ASN A 291 11.89 26.38 -3.98
N LEU A 292 11.14 25.72 -4.86
CA LEU A 292 11.52 25.49 -6.26
C LEU A 292 11.63 26.81 -7.03
N ILE A 293 10.63 27.70 -6.93
CA ILE A 293 10.65 28.99 -7.64
C ILE A 293 11.83 29.86 -7.20
N LYS A 294 12.22 29.80 -5.91
CA LYS A 294 13.33 30.58 -5.38
C LYS A 294 14.71 29.96 -5.65
N SER A 295 14.78 28.71 -6.04
CA SER A 295 16.04 28.02 -6.32
C SER A 295 16.62 28.50 -7.66
N ALA A 296 17.92 28.75 -7.68
CA ALA A 296 18.63 29.15 -8.90
C ALA A 296 18.56 28.08 -9.98
N ASP A 297 18.63 26.81 -9.61
CA ASP A 297 18.61 25.66 -10.53
C ASP A 297 17.27 25.50 -11.25
N PHE A 298 16.18 26.07 -10.71
CA PHE A 298 14.82 26.00 -11.26
C PHE A 298 14.24 27.36 -11.64
N SER A 299 15.08 28.41 -11.69
CA SER A 299 14.67 29.80 -11.97
C SER A 299 13.97 30.01 -13.33
N GLY A 300 14.17 29.09 -14.29
CA GLY A 300 13.50 29.09 -15.60
C GLY A 300 12.22 28.28 -15.68
N MET A 301 11.81 27.59 -14.60
CA MET A 301 10.62 26.74 -14.60
C MET A 301 9.34 27.60 -14.55
N PRO A 302 8.35 27.39 -15.45
CA PRO A 302 7.06 28.05 -15.34
C PRO A 302 6.39 27.78 -13.98
N ILE A 303 5.76 28.78 -13.39
CA ILE A 303 5.07 28.66 -12.09
C ILE A 303 4.02 27.55 -12.11
N SER A 304 3.31 27.38 -13.25
CA SER A 304 2.34 26.29 -13.46
C SER A 304 2.97 24.92 -13.31
N ASP A 305 4.19 24.73 -13.82
CA ASP A 305 4.90 23.46 -13.76
C ASP A 305 5.47 23.22 -12.36
N ALA A 306 5.98 24.25 -11.70
CA ALA A 306 6.40 24.17 -10.31
C ALA A 306 5.24 23.76 -9.37
N ILE A 307 4.04 24.33 -9.55
CA ILE A 307 2.83 23.93 -8.82
C ILE A 307 2.45 22.50 -9.15
N ARG A 308 2.45 22.10 -10.43
CA ARG A 308 2.07 20.74 -10.85
C ARG A 308 3.02 19.70 -10.27
N HIS A 309 4.34 19.89 -10.44
CA HIS A 309 5.35 18.95 -9.94
C HIS A 309 5.32 18.84 -8.43
N SER A 310 5.29 19.94 -7.70
CA SER A 310 5.22 19.91 -6.23
C SER A 310 3.93 19.26 -5.73
N THR A 311 2.77 19.60 -6.30
CA THR A 311 1.47 18.99 -5.94
C THR A 311 1.48 17.50 -6.20
N PHE A 312 1.95 17.08 -7.38
CA PHE A 312 2.00 15.69 -7.78
C PHE A 312 2.86 14.86 -6.81
N HIS A 313 4.10 15.31 -6.55
CA HIS A 313 5.00 14.57 -5.67
C HIS A 313 4.57 14.55 -4.21
N VAL A 314 4.06 15.68 -3.68
CA VAL A 314 3.52 15.72 -2.33
C VAL A 314 2.37 14.73 -2.18
N ILE A 315 1.41 14.71 -3.11
CA ILE A 315 0.29 13.76 -3.08
C ILE A 315 0.82 12.34 -3.26
N SER A 316 1.69 12.09 -4.23
CA SER A 316 2.25 10.77 -4.51
C SER A 316 2.93 10.16 -3.29
N VAL A 317 3.74 10.94 -2.59
CA VAL A 317 4.49 10.47 -1.41
C VAL A 317 3.59 10.29 -0.20
N ILE A 318 2.71 11.26 0.13
CA ILE A 318 1.85 11.15 1.32
C ILE A 318 0.77 10.06 1.16
N THR A 319 0.29 9.82 -0.06
CA THR A 319 -0.63 8.72 -0.35
C THR A 319 0.07 7.38 -0.47
N THR A 320 1.40 7.39 -0.39
CA THR A 320 2.26 6.22 -0.58
C THR A 320 2.07 5.56 -1.95
N THR A 321 1.77 6.36 -2.99
CA THR A 321 1.60 5.85 -4.35
C THR A 321 2.93 5.66 -5.06
N GLY A 322 3.84 6.66 -4.99
CA GLY A 322 5.19 6.54 -5.57
C GLY A 322 5.32 6.88 -7.05
N PHE A 323 4.28 7.29 -7.75
CA PHE A 323 4.44 7.84 -9.11
C PHE A 323 5.26 9.14 -9.10
N SER A 324 6.02 9.39 -10.17
CA SER A 324 6.86 10.57 -10.34
C SER A 324 6.64 11.25 -11.68
N VAL A 325 6.75 12.58 -11.73
CA VAL A 325 6.69 13.41 -12.94
C VAL A 325 8.01 14.13 -13.20
N SER A 326 8.92 14.09 -12.25
CA SER A 326 10.28 14.64 -12.34
C SER A 326 11.17 13.96 -11.29
N ASP A 327 12.49 14.09 -11.46
CA ASP A 327 13.43 13.57 -10.45
C ASP A 327 13.60 14.59 -9.31
N TYR A 328 12.99 14.28 -8.15
CA TYR A 328 13.14 15.11 -6.97
C TYR A 328 14.51 14.97 -6.28
N ASN A 329 15.37 14.05 -6.71
CA ASN A 329 16.77 14.05 -6.26
C ASN A 329 17.51 15.34 -6.63
N LEU A 330 17.08 15.96 -7.73
CA LEU A 330 17.62 17.23 -8.20
C LEU A 330 17.07 18.45 -7.44
N TRP A 331 16.03 18.24 -6.61
CA TRP A 331 15.40 19.35 -5.91
C TRP A 331 16.28 19.89 -4.77
N PRO A 332 16.07 21.16 -4.37
CA PRO A 332 16.78 21.75 -3.24
C PRO A 332 16.61 20.93 -1.96
N THR A 333 17.63 20.92 -1.12
CA THR A 333 17.70 20.11 0.12
C THR A 333 16.48 20.27 1.02
N PHE A 334 15.93 21.47 1.14
CA PHE A 334 14.70 21.70 1.92
C PHE A 334 13.51 20.89 1.37
N SER A 335 13.32 20.89 0.04
CA SER A 335 12.24 20.11 -0.59
C SER A 335 12.43 18.61 -0.40
N LYS A 336 13.68 18.10 -0.54
CA LYS A 336 14.01 16.68 -0.27
C LYS A 336 13.74 16.30 1.18
N ALA A 337 14.14 17.15 2.14
CA ALA A 337 13.87 16.91 3.55
C ALA A 337 12.36 16.87 3.87
N LEU A 338 11.57 17.72 3.22
CA LEU A 338 10.11 17.72 3.38
C LEU A 338 9.48 16.45 2.77
N ILE A 339 9.96 15.98 1.61
CA ILE A 339 9.57 14.70 1.03
C ILE A 339 9.87 13.55 2.01
N LEU A 340 11.04 13.51 2.62
CA LEU A 340 11.41 12.50 3.61
C LEU A 340 10.47 12.50 4.83
N VAL A 341 10.08 13.68 5.32
CA VAL A 341 9.08 13.81 6.40
C VAL A 341 7.72 13.27 5.95
N LEU A 342 7.28 13.58 4.74
CA LEU A 342 6.02 13.06 4.20
C LEU A 342 6.03 11.53 4.06
N MET A 343 7.18 10.93 3.71
CA MET A 343 7.34 9.46 3.67
C MET A 343 7.02 8.82 5.03
N CYS A 344 7.30 9.50 6.15
CA CYS A 344 7.03 8.98 7.49
C CYS A 344 5.56 9.13 7.92
N ILE A 345 4.78 10.03 7.30
CA ILE A 345 3.40 10.34 7.73
C ILE A 345 2.40 9.34 7.14
N GLY A 346 2.34 9.23 5.82
CA GLY A 346 1.40 8.38 5.10
C GLY A 346 -0.02 8.97 5.00
N ALA A 347 -0.94 8.20 4.39
CA ALA A 347 -2.32 8.60 4.12
C ALA A 347 -3.26 8.46 5.32
N SER A 348 -4.57 8.69 5.11
CA SER A 348 -5.59 8.50 6.14
C SER A 348 -5.77 7.01 6.50
N ALA A 349 -6.14 6.72 7.73
CA ALA A 349 -6.52 5.39 8.16
C ALA A 349 -7.78 4.92 7.40
N GLY A 350 -7.83 3.64 7.02
CA GLY A 350 -8.95 3.12 6.22
C GLY A 350 -8.99 3.64 4.78
N SER A 351 -7.85 4.09 4.23
CA SER A 351 -7.60 4.32 2.81
C SER A 351 -6.76 3.17 2.22
N THR A 352 -6.49 3.20 0.91
CA THR A 352 -5.60 2.23 0.27
C THR A 352 -4.12 2.47 0.56
N GLY A 353 -3.74 3.69 0.99
CA GLY A 353 -2.36 4.07 1.25
C GLY A 353 -1.70 3.30 2.41
N GLY A 354 -0.38 3.20 2.39
CA GLY A 354 0.47 2.65 3.45
C GLY A 354 0.89 3.68 4.51
N GLY A 355 2.06 3.49 5.10
CA GLY A 355 2.70 4.42 6.03
C GLY A 355 2.18 4.38 7.46
N PHE A 356 2.68 5.29 8.29
CA PHE A 356 2.34 5.40 9.72
C PHE A 356 0.89 5.79 9.97
N LYS A 357 0.25 6.48 9.03
CA LYS A 357 -1.12 7.00 8.98
C LYS A 357 -1.33 8.33 9.73
N CYS A 358 -2.04 9.24 9.06
CA CYS A 358 -2.43 10.54 9.64
C CYS A 358 -3.16 10.42 10.98
N ALA A 359 -4.00 9.39 11.16
CA ALA A 359 -4.70 9.15 12.43
C ALA A 359 -3.74 8.97 13.62
N ARG A 360 -2.64 8.21 13.43
CA ARG A 360 -1.65 8.03 14.51
C ARG A 360 -0.87 9.29 14.79
N VAL A 361 -0.51 10.05 13.75
CA VAL A 361 0.13 11.37 13.91
C VAL A 361 -0.76 12.29 14.71
N LEU A 362 -2.07 12.35 14.40
CA LEU A 362 -3.05 13.14 15.15
C LEU A 362 -3.13 12.72 16.63
N LEU A 363 -3.18 11.41 16.89
CA LEU A 363 -3.25 10.87 18.26
C LEU A 363 -1.99 11.17 19.05
N LEU A 364 -0.80 11.01 18.45
CA LEU A 364 0.48 11.34 19.10
C LEU A 364 0.59 12.81 19.42
N PHE A 365 0.21 13.69 18.49
CA PHE A 365 0.22 15.13 18.69
C PHE A 365 -0.72 15.55 19.84
N LYS A 366 -1.95 15.02 19.86
CA LYS A 366 -2.90 15.27 20.95
C LYS A 366 -2.40 14.71 22.30
N SER A 367 -1.76 13.53 22.28
CA SER A 367 -1.17 12.92 23.48
C SER A 367 -0.01 13.76 24.03
N ALA A 368 0.90 14.20 23.16
CA ALA A 368 2.01 15.06 23.53
C ALA A 368 1.51 16.38 24.14
N ARG A 369 0.50 17.01 23.50
CA ARG A 369 -0.11 18.26 24.02
C ARG A 369 -0.78 18.04 25.38
N ARG A 370 -1.45 16.92 25.60
CA ARG A 370 -2.04 16.55 26.89
C ARG A 370 -0.95 16.40 27.95
N ASN A 371 0.10 15.64 27.65
CA ASN A 371 1.20 15.38 28.60
C ASN A 371 1.91 16.68 28.99
N LEU A 372 2.19 17.57 28.03
CA LEU A 372 2.74 18.91 28.33
C LEU A 372 1.81 19.74 29.24
N SER A 373 0.48 19.69 28.99
CA SER A 373 -0.49 20.36 29.82
C SER A 373 -0.56 19.79 31.24
N GLN A 374 -0.35 18.46 31.41
CA GLN A 374 -0.32 17.80 32.70
C GLN A 374 0.95 18.13 33.51
N VAL A 375 2.10 18.33 32.85
CA VAL A 375 3.32 18.82 33.51
C VAL A 375 3.08 20.19 34.13
N LEU A 376 2.36 21.10 33.44
CA LEU A 376 2.04 22.43 33.94
C LEU A 376 0.92 22.41 35.00
N ARG A 377 -0.02 21.48 34.92
CA ARG A 377 -1.18 21.35 35.78
C ARG A 377 -1.46 19.91 36.14
N PRO A 378 -0.72 19.29 37.11
CA PRO A 378 -0.78 17.84 37.40
C PRO A 378 -2.16 17.31 37.79
N GLN A 379 -2.98 18.13 38.43
CA GLN A 379 -4.32 17.74 38.89
C GLN A 379 -5.41 17.83 37.80
N LYS A 380 -5.05 18.35 36.59
CA LYS A 380 -6.03 18.49 35.51
C LYS A 380 -6.28 17.15 34.80
N VAL A 381 -7.46 16.57 34.99
CA VAL A 381 -7.91 15.40 34.21
C VAL A 381 -8.27 15.85 32.79
N GLN A 382 -7.55 15.35 31.81
CA GLN A 382 -7.80 15.63 30.39
C GLN A 382 -7.99 14.34 29.61
N VAL A 383 -9.13 14.23 28.93
CA VAL A 383 -9.41 13.14 27.99
C VAL A 383 -9.11 13.58 26.56
N ILE A 384 -8.51 12.71 25.77
CA ILE A 384 -8.29 12.97 24.35
C ILE A 384 -9.55 12.61 23.60
N ARG A 385 -10.00 13.50 22.72
CA ARG A 385 -11.14 13.29 21.83
C ARG A 385 -10.69 13.39 20.36
N VAL A 386 -11.24 12.52 19.52
CA VAL A 386 -11.14 12.59 18.05
C VAL A 386 -12.55 12.50 17.51
N ASN A 387 -12.94 13.43 16.65
CA ASN A 387 -14.29 13.53 16.12
C ASN A 387 -15.36 13.50 17.24
N GLU A 388 -15.15 14.28 18.30
CA GLU A 388 -16.00 14.38 19.52
C GLU A 388 -16.07 13.10 20.38
N LYS A 389 -15.47 11.98 19.94
CA LYS A 389 -15.43 10.71 20.69
C LYS A 389 -14.19 10.63 21.57
N ILE A 390 -14.37 10.11 22.79
CA ILE A 390 -13.28 9.87 23.74
C ILE A 390 -12.42 8.70 23.24
N VAL A 391 -11.10 8.92 23.16
CA VAL A 391 -10.12 7.89 22.83
C VAL A 391 -9.64 7.23 24.12
N GLY A 392 -9.77 5.89 24.20
CA GLY A 392 -9.34 5.12 25.38
C GLY A 392 -7.81 5.09 25.52
N GLU A 393 -7.30 5.07 26.75
CA GLU A 393 -5.86 5.02 27.04
C GLU A 393 -5.14 3.84 26.39
N LYS A 394 -5.82 2.70 26.23
CA LYS A 394 -5.26 1.53 25.53
C LYS A 394 -4.88 1.83 24.08
N ILE A 395 -5.69 2.63 23.37
CA ILE A 395 -5.42 3.01 21.96
C ILE A 395 -4.20 3.94 21.94
N LEU A 396 -4.09 4.86 22.87
CA LEU A 396 -2.95 5.78 22.97
C LEU A 396 -1.65 5.04 23.29
N SER A 397 -1.68 4.12 24.26
CA SER A 397 -0.55 3.26 24.60
C SER A 397 -0.13 2.37 23.43
N ASN A 398 -1.08 1.76 22.72
CA ASN A 398 -0.79 0.95 21.52
C ASN A 398 -0.16 1.80 20.40
N THR A 399 -0.61 3.04 20.22
CA THR A 399 -0.03 3.95 19.21
C THR A 399 1.39 4.35 19.56
N ALA A 400 1.70 4.60 20.84
CA ALA A 400 3.05 4.88 21.30
C ALA A 400 3.95 3.64 21.14
N SER A 401 3.49 2.45 21.51
CA SER A 401 4.22 1.19 21.33
C SER A 401 4.49 0.91 19.84
N TYR A 402 3.53 1.19 18.96
CA TYR A 402 3.70 1.07 17.52
C TYR A 402 4.82 1.97 17.01
N LEU A 403 4.87 3.24 17.45
CA LEU A 403 5.93 4.18 17.07
C LEU A 403 7.31 3.69 17.49
N VAL A 404 7.43 3.15 18.71
CA VAL A 404 8.71 2.61 19.20
C VAL A 404 9.18 1.45 18.32
N ILE A 405 8.30 0.47 18.05
CA ILE A 405 8.65 -0.67 17.20
C ILE A 405 8.96 -0.22 15.77
N TYR A 406 8.19 0.73 15.24
CA TYR A 406 8.40 1.35 13.93
C TYR A 406 9.82 1.91 13.80
N VAL A 407 10.27 2.71 14.78
CA VAL A 407 11.62 3.28 14.78
C VAL A 407 12.69 2.18 14.88
N PHE A 408 12.49 1.18 15.74
CA PHE A 408 13.44 0.07 15.87
C PHE A 408 13.59 -0.71 14.57
N ILE A 409 12.50 -1.01 13.87
CA ILE A 409 12.57 -1.73 12.58
C ILE A 409 13.34 -0.90 11.55
N ILE A 410 13.07 0.42 11.45
CA ILE A 410 13.80 1.30 10.53
C ILE A 410 15.30 1.27 10.83
N VAL A 411 15.68 1.46 12.09
CA VAL A 411 17.10 1.49 12.48
C VAL A 411 17.78 0.15 12.17
N ILE A 412 17.19 -0.96 12.60
CA ILE A 412 17.76 -2.30 12.39
C ILE A 412 17.86 -2.61 10.88
N SER A 413 16.81 -2.35 10.12
CA SER A 413 16.82 -2.60 8.68
C SER A 413 17.85 -1.73 7.95
N THR A 414 17.99 -0.46 8.32
CA THR A 414 19.00 0.43 7.74
C THR A 414 20.41 -0.09 8.00
N VAL A 415 20.71 -0.54 9.24
CA VAL A 415 22.02 -1.12 9.56
C VAL A 415 22.26 -2.39 8.74
N LEU A 416 21.27 -3.27 8.61
CA LEU A 416 21.43 -4.51 7.85
C LEU A 416 21.69 -4.27 6.36
N ILE A 417 20.95 -3.35 5.70
CA ILE A 417 21.17 -3.11 4.27
C ILE A 417 22.41 -2.24 3.98
N SER A 418 22.98 -1.58 4.99
CA SER A 418 24.22 -0.80 4.85
C SER A 418 25.44 -1.64 4.52
N ILE A 419 25.33 -2.98 4.64
CA ILE A 419 26.38 -3.93 4.22
C ILE A 419 26.68 -3.78 2.72
N ASP A 420 25.72 -3.36 1.90
CA ASP A 420 25.91 -3.18 0.46
C ASP A 420 26.70 -1.92 0.08
N GLY A 421 27.09 -1.07 1.04
CA GLY A 421 28.00 0.06 0.84
C GLY A 421 27.36 1.30 0.21
N PHE A 422 26.03 1.38 0.08
CA PHE A 422 25.34 2.58 -0.36
C PHE A 422 25.38 3.69 0.68
N SER A 423 25.13 4.94 0.24
CA SER A 423 25.07 6.12 1.11
C SER A 423 24.01 5.95 2.22
N VAL A 424 24.21 6.63 3.35
CA VAL A 424 23.24 6.62 4.46
C VAL A 424 21.88 7.18 4.00
N GLU A 425 21.89 8.20 3.12
CA GLU A 425 20.67 8.77 2.53
C GLU A 425 19.90 7.73 1.72
N THR A 426 20.60 6.98 0.86
CA THR A 426 20.02 5.87 0.08
C THR A 426 19.41 4.81 1.00
N ASN A 427 20.18 4.33 1.99
CA ASN A 427 19.73 3.23 2.85
C ASN A 427 18.54 3.62 3.74
N ILE A 428 18.56 4.80 4.36
CA ILE A 428 17.43 5.29 5.18
C ILE A 428 16.19 5.47 4.32
N SER A 429 16.34 6.11 3.14
CA SER A 429 15.20 6.35 2.27
C SER A 429 14.65 5.06 1.64
N ALA A 430 15.51 4.09 1.31
CA ALA A 430 15.10 2.76 0.82
C ALA A 430 14.26 2.00 1.87
N VAL A 431 14.72 2.00 3.14
CA VAL A 431 13.95 1.38 4.24
C VAL A 431 12.63 2.12 4.45
N LEU A 432 12.63 3.45 4.48
CA LEU A 432 11.39 4.24 4.64
C LEU A 432 10.43 4.01 3.48
N ALA A 433 10.92 3.99 2.24
CA ALA A 433 10.12 3.75 1.04
C ALA A 433 9.48 2.35 1.06
N CYS A 434 10.25 1.31 1.40
CA CYS A 434 9.73 -0.06 1.47
C CYS A 434 8.81 -0.29 2.68
N PHE A 435 9.18 0.22 3.85
CA PHE A 435 8.40 0.01 5.07
C PHE A 435 7.09 0.82 5.10
N ASN A 436 7.07 2.00 4.48
CA ASN A 436 5.85 2.79 4.35
C ASN A 436 5.08 2.52 3.05
N ASN A 437 5.54 1.56 2.22
CA ASN A 437 4.92 1.16 0.96
C ASN A 437 4.77 2.34 -0.02
N ILE A 438 5.85 3.08 -0.30
CA ILE A 438 5.86 4.29 -1.13
C ILE A 438 6.47 4.04 -2.52
N GLY A 439 7.50 3.17 -2.58
CA GLY A 439 8.25 2.83 -3.80
C GLY A 439 9.57 3.58 -3.91
N PRO A 440 9.64 4.75 -4.53
CA PRO A 440 10.90 5.47 -4.67
C PRO A 440 11.36 6.09 -3.35
N GLY A 441 12.70 6.05 -3.12
CA GLY A 441 13.39 6.74 -2.04
C GLY A 441 14.11 8.00 -2.52
N LEU A 442 15.34 8.20 -2.04
CA LEU A 442 16.25 9.27 -2.42
C LEU A 442 17.56 8.67 -2.94
N ASP A 443 18.36 9.47 -3.60
CA ASP A 443 19.67 9.12 -4.14
C ASP A 443 19.61 7.90 -5.09
N ALA A 444 20.34 6.82 -4.83
CA ALA A 444 20.41 5.64 -5.70
C ALA A 444 19.10 4.85 -5.83
N VAL A 445 18.09 5.11 -5.00
CA VAL A 445 16.73 4.52 -5.07
C VAL A 445 15.66 5.58 -5.34
N GLY A 446 16.06 6.72 -5.90
CA GLY A 446 15.16 7.80 -6.26
C GLY A 446 14.22 7.49 -7.42
N PRO A 447 13.42 8.48 -7.87
CA PRO A 447 12.37 8.28 -8.88
C PRO A 447 12.86 7.77 -10.24
N ALA A 448 14.11 8.11 -10.61
CA ALA A 448 14.75 7.69 -11.86
C ALA A 448 15.63 6.43 -11.69
N SER A 449 15.63 5.84 -10.52
CA SER A 449 16.48 4.69 -10.14
C SER A 449 15.65 3.49 -9.70
N ASN A 450 16.31 2.40 -9.31
CA ASN A 450 15.63 1.17 -8.89
C ASN A 450 16.44 0.42 -7.82
N PHE A 451 15.91 -0.69 -7.31
CA PHE A 451 16.50 -1.49 -6.23
C PHE A 451 17.33 -2.68 -6.75
N ALA A 452 17.64 -2.74 -8.06
CA ALA A 452 18.32 -3.89 -8.66
C ALA A 452 19.71 -4.14 -8.08
N ASP A 453 20.44 -3.07 -7.73
CA ASP A 453 21.83 -3.13 -7.30
C ASP A 453 22.02 -3.57 -5.82
N TYR A 454 20.96 -3.69 -5.05
CA TYR A 454 21.00 -4.27 -3.72
C TYR A 454 21.26 -5.77 -3.76
N SER A 455 22.01 -6.29 -2.77
CA SER A 455 22.22 -7.72 -2.58
C SER A 455 20.93 -8.47 -2.27
N VAL A 456 20.94 -9.79 -2.47
CA VAL A 456 19.80 -10.67 -2.12
C VAL A 456 19.42 -10.51 -0.65
N LEU A 457 20.38 -10.38 0.28
CA LEU A 457 20.11 -10.16 1.69
C LEU A 457 19.32 -8.87 1.93
N SER A 458 19.76 -7.76 1.35
CA SER A 458 19.09 -6.47 1.47
C SER A 458 17.69 -6.50 0.84
N LYS A 459 17.52 -7.15 -0.31
CA LYS A 459 16.20 -7.35 -0.94
C LYS A 459 15.27 -8.17 -0.05
N ILE A 460 15.75 -9.20 0.65
CA ILE A 460 14.95 -9.97 1.61
C ILE A 460 14.52 -9.08 2.79
N VAL A 461 15.44 -8.29 3.37
CA VAL A 461 15.12 -7.36 4.47
C VAL A 461 14.06 -6.35 4.03
N LEU A 462 14.23 -5.74 2.86
CA LEU A 462 13.27 -4.78 2.30
C LEU A 462 11.92 -5.44 1.99
N THR A 463 11.91 -6.70 1.50
CA THR A 463 10.69 -7.48 1.26
C THR A 463 9.92 -7.72 2.56
N ILE A 464 10.61 -8.06 3.66
CA ILE A 464 9.98 -8.20 4.99
C ILE A 464 9.44 -6.85 5.46
N ASN A 465 10.15 -5.75 5.21
CA ASN A 465 9.70 -4.41 5.55
C ASN A 465 8.42 -4.03 4.79
N MET A 466 8.32 -4.32 3.49
CA MET A 466 7.10 -4.09 2.71
C MET A 466 5.89 -4.85 3.28
N LEU A 467 6.07 -6.12 3.63
CA LEU A 467 5.02 -6.94 4.27
C LEU A 467 4.65 -6.39 5.65
N ALA A 468 5.64 -6.01 6.48
CA ALA A 468 5.41 -5.48 7.81
C ALA A 468 4.70 -4.12 7.78
N GLY A 469 5.04 -3.27 6.83
CA GLY A 469 4.35 -1.99 6.60
C GLY A 469 2.89 -2.18 6.21
N ARG A 470 2.62 -3.06 5.24
CA ARG A 470 1.26 -3.31 4.73
C ARG A 470 0.35 -3.97 5.75
N LEU A 471 0.87 -4.95 6.49
CA LEU A 471 0.12 -5.75 7.48
C LEU A 471 0.16 -5.17 8.89
N GLU A 472 0.64 -3.94 9.04
CA GLU A 472 0.70 -3.24 10.33
C GLU A 472 1.56 -3.93 11.40
N ILE A 473 2.82 -4.20 11.10
CA ILE A 473 3.89 -4.69 12.00
C ILE A 473 3.49 -5.93 12.84
N PHE A 474 2.43 -5.85 13.67
CA PHE A 474 2.06 -6.90 14.63
C PHE A 474 1.74 -8.26 13.98
N PRO A 475 1.00 -8.37 12.87
CA PRO A 475 0.78 -9.64 12.18
C PRO A 475 2.08 -10.33 11.75
N ILE A 476 3.05 -9.58 11.25
CA ILE A 476 4.34 -10.14 10.84
C ILE A 476 5.18 -10.55 12.06
N LEU A 477 5.27 -9.70 13.08
CA LEU A 477 6.02 -10.04 14.29
C LEU A 477 5.44 -11.28 15.01
N LEU A 478 4.14 -11.45 15.00
CA LEU A 478 3.50 -12.63 15.60
C LEU A 478 3.83 -13.93 14.86
N LEU A 479 4.14 -13.90 13.57
CA LEU A 479 4.57 -15.09 12.83
C LEU A 479 5.88 -15.66 13.39
N PHE A 480 6.78 -14.82 13.90
CA PHE A 480 8.07 -15.23 14.47
C PHE A 480 7.98 -15.62 15.96
N LYS A 481 6.85 -15.36 16.63
CA LYS A 481 6.69 -15.68 18.05
C LYS A 481 6.15 -17.12 18.21
N ALA A 482 6.98 -18.03 18.73
CA ALA A 482 6.60 -19.44 18.91
C ALA A 482 5.31 -19.64 19.72
N GLU A 483 5.05 -18.78 20.73
CA GLU A 483 3.81 -18.80 21.51
C GLU A 483 2.56 -18.50 20.66
N ALA A 484 2.73 -17.79 19.55
CA ALA A 484 1.63 -17.52 18.63
C ALA A 484 1.14 -18.78 17.91
N TRP A 485 1.92 -19.83 17.82
CA TRP A 485 1.59 -21.10 17.16
C TRP A 485 1.15 -22.21 18.13
N LYS A 486 1.32 -22.03 19.45
CA LYS A 486 0.88 -22.98 20.47
C LYS A 486 -0.64 -22.91 20.68
N ARG A 487 -1.25 -23.99 21.15
CA ARG A 487 -2.68 -24.06 21.54
C ARG A 487 -3.00 -23.20 22.75
#